data_4a171608fc964014286cb08c00621bda
#
_entry.id   4a171608fc964014286cb08c00621bda
#
_cell.length_a   1.000
_cell.length_b   1.000
_cell.length_c   1.000
_cell.angle_alpha   90.00
_cell.angle_beta   90.00
_cell.angle_gamma   90.00
#
_symmetry.space_group_name_H-M   'P 1'
#
loop_
_entity.id
_entity.type
_entity.pdbx_description
1 polymer ?
#
loop_
_entity_poly.entity_id
_entity_poly.type
_entity_poly.pdbx_seq_one_letter_code
_entity_poly.pdbx_strand_id
1 'polypeptide(L)'
;NSVTRALQGDELPPEGAPNPGVGNAATMGAGIASRAIQISETDFHNYNSMLDTLKSMESDIAETFHSIAEEQWILGVYHPINKISIRDILYLKLMESVLHSWDVLHALDKNYRIESESASILTEVWTNPLLNRWFISPEEKFNTVTLDFHLSTNSRMRIISWNGNLEIMKPALETDGQADAEIYTDSSLFSLLITARLNLDEAIQTGIASVTGNRKAADKFHSWFKGA
;
A
#
# COMPACT_ATOMS: atom_id res chain seq x y z
N ASN A 1 16.73 8.56 -11.60
CA ASN A 1 15.42 8.18 -11.07
C ASN A 1 14.60 9.44 -10.79
N SER A 2 13.28 9.32 -10.54
CA SER A 2 12.38 10.47 -10.34
C SER A 2 12.75 11.32 -9.12
N VAL A 3 13.20 10.70 -8.04
CA VAL A 3 13.64 11.42 -6.82
C VAL A 3 14.89 12.26 -7.11
N THR A 4 15.88 11.70 -7.75
CA THR A 4 17.13 12.42 -8.13
C THR A 4 16.82 13.64 -9.00
N ARG A 5 15.89 13.50 -9.96
CA ARG A 5 15.43 14.62 -10.79
C ARG A 5 14.74 15.71 -9.97
N ALA A 6 13.85 15.32 -9.05
CA ALA A 6 13.16 16.26 -8.18
C ALA A 6 14.13 17.03 -7.28
N LEU A 7 15.16 16.38 -6.74
CA LEU A 7 16.23 17.03 -5.96
C LEU A 7 17.03 18.06 -6.81
N GLN A 8 17.03 17.92 -8.12
CA GLN A 8 17.63 18.87 -9.08
C GLN A 8 16.63 19.92 -9.61
N GLY A 9 15.40 19.94 -9.07
CA GLY A 9 14.33 20.87 -9.48
C GLY A 9 13.57 20.44 -10.74
N ASP A 10 13.75 19.20 -11.23
CA ASP A 10 13.02 18.65 -12.37
C ASP A 10 11.88 17.74 -11.91
N GLU A 11 10.70 18.31 -11.86
CA GLU A 11 9.46 17.64 -11.44
C GLU A 11 8.58 17.18 -12.62
N LEU A 12 9.03 17.37 -13.85
CA LEU A 12 8.25 17.06 -15.05
C LEU A 12 8.16 15.54 -15.30
N PRO A 13 7.11 15.08 -16.00
CA PRO A 13 7.08 13.72 -16.50
C PRO A 13 8.31 13.41 -17.36
N PRO A 14 8.88 12.20 -17.27
CA PRO A 14 9.87 11.75 -18.25
C PRO A 14 9.28 11.80 -19.66
N GLU A 15 10.15 11.97 -20.68
CA GLU A 15 9.72 11.92 -22.07
C GLU A 15 8.92 10.63 -22.37
N GLY A 16 7.76 10.77 -22.99
CA GLY A 16 6.85 9.66 -23.27
C GLY A 16 6.02 9.13 -22.11
N ALA A 17 6.23 9.65 -20.90
CA ALA A 17 5.42 9.25 -19.74
C ALA A 17 4.05 9.99 -19.74
N PRO A 18 2.97 9.35 -19.22
CA PRO A 18 1.67 9.99 -19.12
C PRO A 18 1.68 11.17 -18.15
N ASN A 19 0.76 12.12 -18.33
CA ASN A 19 0.57 13.18 -17.34
C ASN A 19 0.16 12.62 -15.97
N PRO A 20 0.59 13.24 -14.85
CA PRO A 20 0.20 12.81 -13.52
C PRO A 20 -1.33 12.77 -13.36
N GLY A 21 -1.85 11.74 -12.71
CA GLY A 21 -3.27 11.60 -12.40
C GLY A 21 -4.16 11.07 -13.52
N VAL A 22 -3.61 10.84 -14.72
CA VAL A 22 -4.37 10.28 -15.87
C VAL A 22 -4.45 8.74 -15.80
N GLY A 23 -3.47 8.09 -15.17
CA GLY A 23 -3.42 6.64 -15.02
C GLY A 23 -4.43 6.11 -13.99
N ASN A 24 -4.83 4.86 -14.16
CA ASN A 24 -5.58 4.06 -13.19
C ASN A 24 -4.84 2.74 -12.91
N ALA A 25 -5.34 1.93 -11.98
CA ALA A 25 -4.71 0.64 -11.62
C ALA A 25 -4.48 -0.27 -12.84
N ALA A 26 -5.43 -0.34 -13.77
CA ALA A 26 -5.31 -1.20 -14.96
C ALA A 26 -4.21 -0.72 -15.91
N THR A 27 -4.12 0.60 -16.18
CA THR A 27 -3.07 1.15 -17.06
C THR A 27 -1.70 1.05 -16.42
N MET A 28 -1.60 1.20 -15.11
CA MET A 28 -0.35 1.03 -14.39
C MET A 28 0.08 -0.45 -14.37
N GLY A 29 -0.83 -1.37 -14.08
CA GLY A 29 -0.57 -2.81 -14.12
C GLY A 29 -0.09 -3.28 -15.49
N ALA A 30 -0.73 -2.82 -16.57
CA ALA A 30 -0.30 -3.11 -17.92
C ALA A 30 1.12 -2.57 -18.22
N GLY A 31 1.44 -1.36 -17.75
CA GLY A 31 2.77 -0.76 -17.89
C GLY A 31 3.85 -1.54 -17.13
N ILE A 32 3.55 -1.97 -15.89
CA ILE A 32 4.43 -2.80 -15.07
C ILE A 32 4.68 -4.16 -15.74
N ALA A 33 3.61 -4.83 -16.20
CA ALA A 33 3.72 -6.12 -16.88
C ALA A 33 4.56 -6.03 -18.16
N SER A 34 4.33 -5.02 -19.00
CA SER A 34 5.12 -4.77 -20.20
C SER A 34 6.61 -4.57 -19.88
N ARG A 35 6.92 -3.78 -18.84
CA ARG A 35 8.30 -3.56 -18.41
C ARG A 35 8.95 -4.81 -17.83
N ALA A 36 8.22 -5.61 -17.07
CA ALA A 36 8.72 -6.87 -16.52
C ALA A 36 9.08 -7.86 -17.64
N ILE A 37 8.24 -7.97 -18.69
CA ILE A 37 8.53 -8.78 -19.87
C ILE A 37 9.80 -8.27 -20.56
N GLN A 38 9.91 -6.97 -20.82
CA GLN A 38 11.08 -6.37 -21.47
C GLN A 38 12.38 -6.63 -20.69
N ILE A 39 12.34 -6.50 -19.35
CA ILE A 39 13.48 -6.80 -18.48
C ILE A 39 13.83 -8.29 -18.57
N SER A 40 12.85 -9.19 -18.53
CA SER A 40 13.09 -10.64 -18.60
C SER A 40 13.73 -11.08 -19.91
N GLU A 41 13.46 -10.38 -21.01
CA GLU A 41 13.99 -10.68 -22.33
C GLU A 41 15.41 -10.12 -22.55
N THR A 42 15.80 -9.03 -21.85
CA THR A 42 17.03 -8.28 -22.15
C THR A 42 18.15 -8.48 -21.16
N ASP A 43 17.86 -8.53 -19.85
CA ASP A 43 18.90 -8.23 -18.86
C ASP A 43 19.27 -9.38 -17.89
N PHE A 44 18.49 -10.45 -17.79
CA PHE A 44 18.65 -11.41 -16.70
C PHE A 44 18.84 -12.87 -17.14
N HIS A 45 19.84 -13.12 -17.97
CA HIS A 45 20.23 -14.49 -18.32
C HIS A 45 21.03 -15.22 -17.22
N ASN A 46 21.50 -14.50 -16.20
CA ASN A 46 22.33 -15.04 -15.13
C ASN A 46 21.85 -14.58 -13.76
N TYR A 47 21.51 -15.53 -12.89
CA TYR A 47 21.07 -15.27 -11.52
C TYR A 47 22.03 -14.38 -10.71
N ASN A 48 23.35 -14.62 -10.81
CA ASN A 48 24.34 -13.83 -10.08
C ASN A 48 24.36 -12.37 -10.55
N SER A 49 24.30 -12.13 -11.85
CA SER A 49 24.23 -10.78 -12.43
C SER A 49 22.96 -10.04 -11.97
N MET A 50 21.82 -10.74 -11.94
CA MET A 50 20.58 -10.17 -11.41
C MET A 50 20.72 -9.81 -9.94
N LEU A 51 21.28 -10.69 -9.11
CA LEU A 51 21.47 -10.46 -7.68
C LEU A 51 22.41 -9.28 -7.41
N ASP A 52 23.49 -9.15 -8.15
CA ASP A 52 24.44 -8.05 -8.02
C ASP A 52 23.80 -6.72 -8.44
N THR A 53 22.99 -6.72 -9.50
CA THR A 53 22.22 -5.56 -9.93
C THR A 53 21.20 -5.13 -8.85
N LEU A 54 20.46 -6.08 -8.27
CA LEU A 54 19.50 -5.78 -7.20
C LEU A 54 20.19 -5.18 -5.97
N LYS A 55 21.32 -5.74 -5.54
CA LYS A 55 22.11 -5.21 -4.41
C LYS A 55 22.62 -3.79 -4.67
N SER A 56 23.14 -3.54 -5.89
CA SER A 56 23.57 -2.19 -6.28
C SER A 56 22.42 -1.20 -6.26
N MET A 57 21.26 -1.57 -6.83
CA MET A 57 20.07 -0.72 -6.83
C MET A 57 19.54 -0.44 -5.41
N GLU A 58 19.57 -1.42 -4.52
CA GLU A 58 19.19 -1.26 -3.13
C GLU A 58 20.11 -0.28 -2.41
N SER A 59 21.42 -0.42 -2.59
CA SER A 59 22.41 0.51 -2.04
C SER A 59 22.20 1.94 -2.54
N ASP A 60 22.02 2.12 -3.86
CA ASP A 60 21.80 3.42 -4.48
C ASP A 60 20.51 4.10 -3.98
N ILE A 61 19.45 3.32 -3.78
CA ILE A 61 18.18 3.80 -3.21
C ILE A 61 18.39 4.25 -1.76
N ALA A 62 19.02 3.42 -0.94
CA ALA A 62 19.29 3.74 0.46
C ALA A 62 20.16 5.01 0.58
N GLU A 63 21.24 5.13 -0.20
CA GLU A 63 22.10 6.31 -0.23
C GLU A 63 21.31 7.56 -0.65
N THR A 64 20.50 7.45 -1.70
CA THR A 64 19.64 8.56 -2.16
C THR A 64 18.74 9.07 -1.03
N PHE A 65 18.02 8.17 -0.34
CA PHE A 65 17.11 8.59 0.73
C PHE A 65 17.84 9.09 1.98
N HIS A 66 19.01 8.54 2.32
CA HIS A 66 19.81 9.04 3.44
C HIS A 66 20.40 10.44 3.19
N SER A 67 20.57 10.84 1.95
CA SER A 67 21.12 12.17 1.59
C SER A 67 20.07 13.29 1.58
N ILE A 68 18.77 12.97 1.79
CA ILE A 68 17.68 13.94 1.70
C ILE A 68 17.62 14.79 2.97
N ALA A 69 17.73 16.12 2.82
CA ALA A 69 17.53 17.06 3.92
C ALA A 69 16.04 17.14 4.33
N GLU A 70 15.76 17.54 5.57
CA GLU A 70 14.41 17.54 6.14
C GLU A 70 13.41 18.33 5.28
N GLU A 71 13.81 19.49 4.78
CA GLU A 71 12.99 20.36 3.94
C GLU A 71 12.73 19.80 2.52
N GLN A 72 13.52 18.83 2.09
CA GLN A 72 13.38 18.22 0.76
C GLN A 72 12.35 17.09 0.73
N TRP A 73 11.97 16.52 1.86
CA TRP A 73 10.99 15.42 1.93
C TRP A 73 9.62 15.77 1.35
N ILE A 74 9.27 17.05 1.30
CA ILE A 74 8.00 17.54 0.74
C ILE A 74 8.08 17.91 -0.74
N LEU A 75 9.27 17.87 -1.35
CA LEU A 75 9.41 18.18 -2.79
C LEU A 75 8.57 17.23 -3.63
N GLY A 76 7.95 17.80 -4.66
CA GLY A 76 7.11 17.08 -5.58
C GLY A 76 7.92 16.20 -6.53
N VAL A 77 7.49 14.97 -6.67
CA VAL A 77 8.07 13.97 -7.58
C VAL A 77 7.00 13.54 -8.57
N TYR A 78 7.40 13.42 -9.83
CA TYR A 78 6.52 12.79 -10.81
C TYR A 78 6.24 11.33 -10.45
N HIS A 79 4.96 10.99 -10.42
CA HIS A 79 4.47 9.62 -10.39
C HIS A 79 3.21 9.51 -11.27
N PRO A 80 2.96 8.39 -11.98
CA PRO A 80 1.76 8.26 -12.83
C PRO A 80 0.44 8.49 -12.09
N ILE A 81 0.39 8.21 -10.79
CA ILE A 81 -0.78 8.47 -9.93
C ILE A 81 -1.10 9.96 -9.86
N ASN A 82 -0.06 10.75 -9.53
CA ASN A 82 -0.16 12.19 -9.30
C ASN A 82 1.27 12.72 -9.06
N LYS A 83 1.43 14.03 -8.94
CA LYS A 83 2.61 14.59 -8.31
C LYS A 83 2.50 14.32 -6.81
N ILE A 84 3.43 13.54 -6.27
CA ILE A 84 3.47 13.13 -4.86
C ILE A 84 4.79 13.57 -4.22
N SER A 85 4.90 13.57 -2.90
CA SER A 85 6.13 13.97 -2.22
C SER A 85 7.22 12.89 -2.30
N ILE A 86 8.47 13.29 -2.08
CA ILE A 86 9.58 12.31 -1.92
C ILE A 86 9.26 11.33 -0.77
N ARG A 87 8.67 11.82 0.32
CA ARG A 87 8.21 10.98 1.44
C ARG A 87 7.21 9.92 0.98
N ASP A 88 6.24 10.28 0.14
CA ASP A 88 5.27 9.33 -0.41
C ASP A 88 5.94 8.28 -1.32
N ILE A 89 6.97 8.68 -2.09
CA ILE A 89 7.77 7.72 -2.87
C ILE A 89 8.46 6.71 -1.96
N LEU A 90 9.03 7.14 -0.83
CA LEU A 90 9.64 6.21 0.13
C LEU A 90 8.60 5.24 0.71
N TYR A 91 7.42 5.74 1.08
CA TYR A 91 6.33 4.88 1.56
C TYR A 91 5.87 3.87 0.52
N LEU A 92 5.73 4.28 -0.76
CA LEU A 92 5.41 3.36 -1.84
C LEU A 92 6.50 2.29 -2.02
N LYS A 93 7.79 2.68 -1.97
CA LYS A 93 8.90 1.73 -2.08
C LYS A 93 8.91 0.73 -0.93
N LEU A 94 8.69 1.20 0.29
CA LEU A 94 8.57 0.32 1.46
C LEU A 94 7.40 -0.66 1.30
N MET A 95 6.23 -0.14 0.93
CA MET A 95 5.04 -0.96 0.70
C MET A 95 5.30 -2.07 -0.33
N GLU A 96 5.84 -1.72 -1.50
CA GLU A 96 6.17 -2.68 -2.55
C GLU A 96 7.15 -3.75 -2.05
N SER A 97 8.23 -3.32 -1.37
CA SER A 97 9.25 -4.24 -0.86
C SER A 97 8.67 -5.19 0.18
N VAL A 98 7.88 -4.69 1.13
CA VAL A 98 7.31 -5.50 2.21
C VAL A 98 6.26 -6.49 1.68
N LEU A 99 5.35 -6.02 0.81
CA LEU A 99 4.29 -6.86 0.28
C LEU A 99 4.81 -7.94 -0.66
N HIS A 100 5.75 -7.62 -1.55
CA HIS A 100 6.33 -8.61 -2.45
C HIS A 100 7.27 -9.57 -1.73
N SER A 101 7.99 -9.12 -0.70
CA SER A 101 8.71 -10.05 0.19
C SER A 101 7.77 -11.02 0.88
N TRP A 102 6.61 -10.53 1.35
CA TRP A 102 5.58 -11.39 1.92
C TRP A 102 5.05 -12.39 0.89
N ASP A 103 4.76 -11.97 -0.34
CA ASP A 103 4.28 -12.86 -1.42
C ASP A 103 5.22 -14.05 -1.62
N VAL A 104 6.54 -13.81 -1.66
CA VAL A 104 7.57 -14.85 -1.83
C VAL A 104 7.71 -15.72 -0.58
N LEU A 105 7.86 -15.11 0.59
CA LEU A 105 8.13 -15.84 1.85
C LEU A 105 6.91 -16.64 2.30
N HIS A 106 5.70 -16.13 2.12
CA HIS A 106 4.46 -16.86 2.39
C HIS A 106 4.25 -18.04 1.44
N ALA A 107 4.76 -17.99 0.23
CA ALA A 107 4.75 -19.14 -0.68
C ALA A 107 5.61 -20.31 -0.14
N LEU A 108 6.70 -19.98 0.57
CA LEU A 108 7.63 -20.94 1.18
C LEU A 108 7.18 -21.38 2.60
N ASP A 109 6.65 -20.45 3.38
CA ASP A 109 6.12 -20.69 4.73
C ASP A 109 4.76 -20.01 4.90
N LYS A 110 3.70 -20.82 4.95
CA LYS A 110 2.31 -20.35 5.11
C LYS A 110 2.04 -19.61 6.43
N ASN A 111 2.93 -19.72 7.40
CA ASN A 111 2.84 -19.02 8.68
C ASN A 111 3.60 -17.68 8.68
N TYR A 112 4.34 -17.37 7.60
CA TYR A 112 5.08 -16.12 7.53
C TYR A 112 4.16 -14.91 7.72
N ARG A 113 4.60 -13.95 8.51
CA ARG A 113 3.92 -12.67 8.79
C ARG A 113 4.84 -11.52 8.46
N ILE A 114 4.26 -10.38 8.10
CA ILE A 114 5.02 -9.14 7.96
C ILE A 114 5.56 -8.76 9.34
N GLU A 115 6.82 -8.39 9.40
CA GLU A 115 7.49 -7.87 10.60
C GLU A 115 6.69 -6.71 11.21
N SER A 116 6.55 -6.70 12.54
CA SER A 116 5.66 -5.75 13.24
C SER A 116 6.03 -4.29 13.01
N GLU A 117 7.32 -3.96 12.91
CA GLU A 117 7.80 -2.61 12.61
C GLU A 117 7.37 -2.18 11.20
N SER A 118 7.64 -3.00 10.18
CA SER A 118 7.21 -2.75 8.80
C SER A 118 5.70 -2.64 8.69
N ALA A 119 4.96 -3.54 9.35
CA ALA A 119 3.51 -3.51 9.36
C ALA A 119 2.95 -2.23 10.00
N SER A 120 3.58 -1.75 11.08
CA SER A 120 3.20 -0.48 11.72
C SER A 120 3.40 0.72 10.79
N ILE A 121 4.52 0.78 10.06
CA ILE A 121 4.77 1.85 9.09
C ILE A 121 3.77 1.80 7.95
N LEU A 122 3.37 0.61 7.46
CA LEU A 122 2.36 0.47 6.42
C LEU A 122 1.01 1.09 6.81
N THR A 123 0.67 1.17 8.10
CA THR A 123 -0.57 1.85 8.53
C THR A 123 -0.60 3.32 8.12
N GLU A 124 0.56 4.00 8.01
CA GLU A 124 0.65 5.38 7.51
C GLU A 124 0.31 5.46 6.01
N VAL A 125 0.78 4.47 5.24
CA VAL A 125 0.47 4.37 3.81
C VAL A 125 -1.04 4.28 3.59
N TRP A 126 -1.73 3.47 4.39
CA TRP A 126 -3.17 3.26 4.23
C TRP A 126 -4.03 4.47 4.57
N THR A 127 -3.53 5.41 5.39
CA THR A 127 -4.24 6.68 5.66
C THR A 127 -4.05 7.72 4.55
N ASN A 128 -3.11 7.53 3.63
CA ASN A 128 -2.87 8.45 2.54
C ASN A 128 -3.80 8.13 1.35
N PRO A 129 -4.78 8.99 1.02
CA PRO A 129 -5.76 8.71 -0.03
C PRO A 129 -5.15 8.64 -1.44
N LEU A 130 -3.94 9.19 -1.65
CA LEU A 130 -3.24 9.05 -2.93
C LEU A 130 -2.63 7.66 -3.07
N LEU A 131 -2.13 7.08 -1.98
CA LEU A 131 -1.44 5.79 -2.00
C LEU A 131 -2.40 4.60 -1.89
N ASN A 132 -3.46 4.71 -1.11
CA ASN A 132 -4.41 3.62 -0.90
C ASN A 132 -5.43 3.45 -2.04
N ARG A 133 -5.63 4.47 -2.88
CA ARG A 133 -6.66 4.48 -3.94
C ARG A 133 -6.57 3.32 -4.94
N TRP A 134 -5.39 2.70 -5.07
CA TRP A 134 -5.16 1.57 -5.99
C TRP A 134 -5.83 0.29 -5.54
N PHE A 135 -6.02 0.16 -4.23
CA PHE A 135 -6.61 -1.03 -3.61
C PHE A 135 -8.13 -0.89 -3.45
N ILE A 136 -8.66 0.33 -3.56
CA ILE A 136 -10.10 0.61 -3.42
C ILE A 136 -10.79 0.38 -4.77
N SER A 137 -11.90 -0.36 -4.77
CA SER A 137 -12.70 -0.60 -5.98
C SER A 137 -13.38 0.69 -6.45
N PRO A 138 -13.09 1.19 -7.66
CA PRO A 138 -13.65 2.44 -8.14
C PRO A 138 -15.11 2.30 -8.63
N GLU A 139 -15.58 1.08 -8.87
CA GLU A 139 -16.85 0.82 -9.55
C GLU A 139 -18.01 0.53 -8.59
N GLU A 140 -17.73 0.35 -7.30
CA GLU A 140 -18.77 0.01 -6.31
C GLU A 140 -19.32 1.23 -5.60
N LYS A 141 -20.66 1.28 -5.49
CA LYS A 141 -21.35 2.24 -4.63
C LYS A 141 -21.33 1.71 -3.19
N PHE A 142 -20.47 2.29 -2.38
CA PHE A 142 -20.40 1.93 -0.97
C PHE A 142 -21.62 2.45 -0.22
N ASN A 143 -22.19 1.60 0.65
CA ASN A 143 -23.18 2.04 1.61
C ASN A 143 -22.48 2.77 2.77
N THR A 144 -23.18 3.62 3.49
CA THR A 144 -22.64 4.23 4.72
C THR A 144 -22.40 3.12 5.75
N VAL A 145 -21.14 2.91 6.07
CA VAL A 145 -20.68 1.91 7.05
C VAL A 145 -19.38 2.41 7.67
N THR A 146 -19.24 2.20 8.96
CA THR A 146 -18.01 2.48 9.72
C THR A 146 -17.48 1.18 10.33
N LEU A 147 -16.22 0.84 10.02
CA LEU A 147 -15.52 -0.31 10.59
C LEU A 147 -14.30 0.17 11.38
N ASP A 148 -14.15 -0.32 12.60
CA ASP A 148 -12.95 -0.11 13.41
C ASP A 148 -12.10 -1.37 13.45
N PHE A 149 -10.82 -1.23 13.09
CA PHE A 149 -9.82 -2.27 13.19
C PHE A 149 -8.92 -1.98 14.39
N HIS A 150 -8.97 -2.84 15.39
CA HIS A 150 -8.09 -2.83 16.55
C HIS A 150 -6.83 -3.63 16.24
N LEU A 151 -5.72 -2.94 16.00
CA LEU A 151 -4.45 -3.55 15.56
C LEU A 151 -3.53 -3.93 16.73
N SER A 152 -3.75 -3.31 17.88
CA SER A 152 -3.12 -3.58 19.17
C SER A 152 -3.88 -2.83 20.26
N THR A 153 -3.39 -2.90 21.48
CA THR A 153 -4.02 -2.21 22.63
C THR A 153 -4.17 -0.68 22.41
N ASN A 154 -3.23 -0.08 21.67
CA ASN A 154 -3.17 1.38 21.48
C ASN A 154 -3.20 1.81 20.00
N SER A 155 -3.44 0.91 19.07
CA SER A 155 -3.46 1.20 17.64
C SER A 155 -4.78 0.78 17.01
N ARG A 156 -5.48 1.75 16.44
CA ARG A 156 -6.76 1.54 15.77
C ARG A 156 -6.77 2.23 14.42
N MET A 157 -7.39 1.58 13.44
CA MET A 157 -7.67 2.14 12.12
C MET A 157 -9.17 2.15 11.92
N ARG A 158 -9.71 3.23 11.38
CA ARG A 158 -11.12 3.35 11.01
C ARG A 158 -11.27 3.43 9.51
N ILE A 159 -12.19 2.66 8.98
CA ILE A 159 -12.62 2.74 7.58
C ILE A 159 -14.05 3.23 7.55
N ILE A 160 -14.30 4.33 6.85
CA ILE A 160 -15.63 4.91 6.67
C ILE A 160 -15.98 4.87 5.20
N SER A 161 -17.13 4.31 4.86
CA SER A 161 -17.75 4.45 3.55
C SER A 161 -18.97 5.35 3.63
N TRP A 162 -19.15 6.24 2.66
CA TRP A 162 -20.35 7.08 2.53
C TRP A 162 -20.53 7.58 1.10
N ASN A 163 -21.73 7.54 0.57
CA ASN A 163 -22.08 8.12 -0.73
C ASN A 163 -21.10 7.78 -1.88
N GLY A 164 -20.54 6.59 -1.87
CA GLY A 164 -19.55 6.16 -2.87
C GLY A 164 -18.11 6.60 -2.59
N ASN A 165 -17.84 7.21 -1.43
CA ASN A 165 -16.50 7.53 -0.96
C ASN A 165 -16.04 6.50 0.07
N LEU A 166 -14.72 6.34 0.18
CA LEU A 166 -14.07 5.52 1.21
C LEU A 166 -12.89 6.30 1.79
N GLU A 167 -12.79 6.29 3.11
CA GLU A 167 -11.69 6.90 3.84
C GLU A 167 -11.12 5.93 4.87
N ILE A 168 -9.79 5.93 5.00
CA ILE A 168 -9.06 5.19 6.02
C ILE A 168 -8.34 6.21 6.89
N MET A 169 -8.56 6.15 8.20
CA MET A 169 -7.97 7.10 9.15
C MET A 169 -7.55 6.43 10.45
N LYS A 170 -6.71 7.13 11.20
CA LYS A 170 -6.45 6.83 12.62
C LYS A 170 -7.46 7.63 13.45
N PRO A 171 -8.45 7.01 14.08
CA PRO A 171 -9.46 7.74 14.85
C PRO A 171 -8.83 8.33 16.11
N ALA A 172 -9.31 9.51 16.53
CA ALA A 172 -9.03 10.04 17.85
C ALA A 172 -9.72 9.17 18.91
N LEU A 173 -9.04 8.92 20.03
CA LEU A 173 -9.47 7.93 21.04
C LEU A 173 -10.85 8.19 21.68
N GLU A 174 -11.39 9.42 21.61
CA GLU A 174 -12.54 9.81 22.44
C GLU A 174 -13.73 10.45 21.69
N THR A 175 -13.64 10.78 20.40
CA THR A 175 -14.64 11.65 19.74
C THR A 175 -15.36 11.03 18.54
N ASP A 176 -14.91 9.90 18.06
CA ASP A 176 -15.45 9.34 16.83
C ASP A 176 -16.59 8.37 17.16
N GLY A 177 -17.79 8.63 16.67
CA GLY A 177 -19.00 7.84 16.91
C GLY A 177 -18.81 6.33 16.84
N GLN A 178 -19.81 5.58 17.30
CA GLN A 178 -19.76 4.12 17.35
C GLN A 178 -19.58 3.52 15.94
N ALA A 179 -18.67 2.57 15.79
CA ALA A 179 -18.53 1.78 14.58
C ALA A 179 -19.69 0.78 14.43
N ASP A 180 -20.07 0.47 13.19
CA ASP A 180 -21.04 -0.60 12.91
C ASP A 180 -20.50 -1.98 13.28
N ALA A 181 -19.19 -2.19 13.08
CA ALA A 181 -18.50 -3.38 13.52
C ALA A 181 -17.06 -3.05 13.94
N GLU A 182 -16.56 -3.84 14.88
CA GLU A 182 -15.19 -3.79 15.36
C GLU A 182 -14.47 -5.08 14.99
N ILE A 183 -13.29 -4.97 14.37
CA ILE A 183 -12.46 -6.08 13.92
C ILE A 183 -11.17 -6.06 14.72
N TYR A 184 -10.87 -7.15 15.41
CA TYR A 184 -9.65 -7.30 16.21
C TYR A 184 -8.65 -8.13 15.44
N THR A 185 -7.47 -7.57 15.20
CA THR A 185 -6.41 -8.14 14.37
C THR A 185 -5.07 -7.48 14.70
N ASP A 186 -4.05 -7.63 13.85
CA ASP A 186 -2.79 -6.91 13.94
C ASP A 186 -2.51 -6.08 12.67
N SER A 187 -1.48 -5.24 12.71
CA SER A 187 -1.10 -4.37 11.59
C SER A 187 -0.66 -5.15 10.35
N SER A 188 -0.05 -6.32 10.53
CA SER A 188 0.34 -7.22 9.43
C SER A 188 -0.89 -7.72 8.69
N LEU A 189 -1.83 -8.30 9.43
CA LEU A 189 -3.06 -8.82 8.84
C LEU A 189 -3.91 -7.70 8.22
N PHE A 190 -4.03 -6.55 8.87
CA PHE A 190 -4.74 -5.39 8.32
C PHE A 190 -4.20 -5.00 6.94
N SER A 191 -2.87 -4.92 6.79
CA SER A 191 -2.22 -4.58 5.51
C SER A 191 -2.50 -5.64 4.42
N LEU A 192 -2.47 -6.92 4.79
CA LEU A 192 -2.76 -8.03 3.88
C LEU A 192 -4.24 -8.08 3.45
N LEU A 193 -5.15 -7.68 4.34
CA LEU A 193 -6.58 -7.58 4.04
C LEU A 193 -6.88 -6.43 3.06
N ILE A 194 -6.31 -5.23 3.27
CA ILE A 194 -6.48 -4.07 2.36
C ILE A 194 -5.94 -4.37 0.97
N THR A 195 -4.86 -5.13 0.88
CA THR A 195 -4.25 -5.50 -0.40
C THR A 195 -4.83 -6.78 -1.01
N ALA A 196 -5.92 -7.30 -0.45
CA ALA A 196 -6.61 -8.52 -0.85
C ALA A 196 -5.71 -9.77 -0.96
N ARG A 197 -4.59 -9.78 -0.21
CA ARG A 197 -3.71 -10.94 -0.09
C ARG A 197 -4.24 -11.99 0.89
N LEU A 198 -5.06 -11.56 1.84
CA LEU A 198 -5.83 -12.43 2.73
C LEU A 198 -7.30 -12.02 2.72
N ASN A 199 -8.15 -12.98 3.05
CA ASN A 199 -9.58 -12.80 3.11
C ASN A 199 -10.02 -12.64 4.57
N LEU A 200 -10.89 -11.67 4.89
CA LEU A 200 -11.35 -11.43 6.25
C LEU A 200 -12.15 -12.61 6.81
N ASP A 201 -12.99 -13.26 5.99
CA ASP A 201 -13.77 -14.40 6.45
C ASP A 201 -12.89 -15.60 6.79
N GLU A 202 -11.84 -15.87 6.00
CA GLU A 202 -10.85 -16.88 6.29
C GLU A 202 -10.06 -16.54 7.55
N ALA A 203 -9.68 -15.27 7.74
CA ALA A 203 -9.00 -14.81 8.94
C ALA A 203 -9.84 -15.03 10.21
N ILE A 204 -11.15 -14.81 10.12
CA ILE A 204 -12.10 -15.05 11.22
C ILE A 204 -12.25 -16.56 11.48
N GLN A 205 -12.44 -17.36 10.42
CA GLN A 205 -12.59 -18.81 10.53
C GLN A 205 -11.35 -19.49 11.15
N THR A 206 -10.17 -18.99 10.83
CA THR A 206 -8.90 -19.49 11.39
C THR A 206 -8.54 -18.89 12.76
N GLY A 207 -9.34 -17.95 13.27
CA GLY A 207 -9.15 -17.34 14.59
C GLY A 207 -8.01 -16.30 14.65
N ILE A 208 -7.45 -15.87 13.51
CA ILE A 208 -6.43 -14.81 13.46
C ILE A 208 -7.05 -13.40 13.42
N ALA A 209 -8.36 -13.31 13.21
CA ALA A 209 -9.17 -12.12 13.42
C ALA A 209 -10.45 -12.47 14.15
N SER A 210 -11.06 -11.47 14.81
CA SER A 210 -12.42 -11.60 15.36
C SER A 210 -13.24 -10.34 15.09
N VAL A 211 -14.56 -10.49 15.09
CA VAL A 211 -15.51 -9.40 14.80
C VAL A 211 -16.54 -9.31 15.90
N THR A 212 -16.82 -8.09 16.35
CA THR A 212 -17.96 -7.76 17.22
C THR A 212 -18.85 -6.72 16.54
N GLY A 213 -20.09 -6.57 17.00
CA GLY A 213 -21.06 -5.68 16.38
C GLY A 213 -21.75 -6.27 15.15
N ASN A 214 -22.00 -5.46 14.13
CA ASN A 214 -22.77 -5.85 12.95
C ASN A 214 -21.92 -6.65 11.94
N ARG A 215 -22.02 -7.97 11.96
CA ARG A 215 -21.29 -8.84 11.03
C ARG A 215 -21.55 -8.52 9.55
N LYS A 216 -22.80 -8.16 9.19
CA LYS A 216 -23.15 -7.79 7.81
C LYS A 216 -22.45 -6.50 7.35
N ALA A 217 -22.10 -5.60 8.28
CA ALA A 217 -21.29 -4.44 7.97
C ALA A 217 -19.85 -4.85 7.68
N ALA A 218 -19.27 -5.74 8.50
CA ALA A 218 -17.93 -6.27 8.28
C ALA A 218 -17.80 -7.04 6.94
N ASP A 219 -18.82 -7.79 6.54
CA ASP A 219 -18.84 -8.55 5.27
C ASP A 219 -18.70 -7.65 4.03
N LYS A 220 -19.04 -6.35 4.14
CA LYS A 220 -18.86 -5.38 3.04
C LYS A 220 -17.43 -5.02 2.77
N PHE A 221 -16.52 -5.27 3.71
CA PHE A 221 -15.10 -4.98 3.56
C PHE A 221 -14.52 -5.55 2.25
N HIS A 222 -14.91 -6.77 1.88
CA HIS A 222 -14.43 -7.42 0.65
C HIS A 222 -14.84 -6.70 -0.64
N SER A 223 -15.96 -5.97 -0.62
CA SER A 223 -16.39 -5.23 -1.80
C SER A 223 -15.58 -3.95 -2.00
N TRP A 224 -14.94 -3.47 -0.95
CA TRP A 224 -14.18 -2.23 -0.99
C TRP A 224 -12.73 -2.42 -1.46
N PHE A 225 -12.13 -3.58 -1.16
CA PHE A 225 -10.73 -3.88 -1.43
C PHE A 225 -10.60 -5.15 -2.29
N LYS A 226 -10.16 -4.99 -3.52
CA LYS A 226 -10.00 -6.09 -4.49
C LYS A 226 -8.55 -6.38 -4.86
N GLY A 227 -7.61 -5.69 -4.19
CA GLY A 227 -6.21 -5.74 -4.53
C GLY A 227 -5.86 -4.87 -5.75
N ALA A 228 -4.61 -4.93 -6.17
CA ALA A 228 -4.07 -4.25 -7.34
C ALA A 228 -3.65 -5.27 -8.41
#